data_842e9f870319c477fc3493f5024e8724
#
_entry.id   842e9f870319c477fc3493f5024e8724
#
_cell.length_a   1.000
_cell.length_b   1.000
_cell.length_c   1.000
_cell.angle_alpha   90.00
_cell.angle_beta   90.00
_cell.angle_gamma   90.00
#
_symmetry.space_group_name_H-M   'P 1'
#
loop_
_entity.id
_entity.type
_entity.pdbx_description
1 polymer ?
#
loop_
_entity_poly.entity_id
_entity_poly.type
_entity_poly.pdbx_seq_one_letter_code
_entity_poly.pdbx_strand_id
1 'polypeptide(L)'
;MIKKIYLLFIFLILPNISNPSEKINLQKQIQSYSWNKRIILFITKGKYIHFINEVDEFFKKYKCENEIRNLEYIKIVGDKVNEYIFPDKYKNKYGIWLIGYDGQVKGHSTDISLLKKIHHLIDKMPIRKKEMIDSPEQNGKCN
;
A
#
# COMPACT_ATOMS: atom_id res chain seq x y z
N MET A 1 49.59 -33.74 44.85
CA MET A 1 48.10 -33.77 44.91
C MET A 1 47.60 -32.73 43.92
N ILE A 2 47.09 -33.18 42.75
CA ILE A 2 46.60 -32.30 41.70
C ILE A 2 45.10 -32.22 41.86
N LYS A 3 44.56 -31.08 42.30
CA LYS A 3 43.13 -30.83 42.36
C LYS A 3 42.63 -30.53 40.93
N LYS A 4 41.86 -31.45 40.34
CA LYS A 4 41.11 -31.22 39.09
C LYS A 4 39.98 -30.22 39.35
N ILE A 5 40.13 -29.01 38.80
CA ILE A 5 39.05 -28.02 38.72
C ILE A 5 38.18 -28.40 37.50
N TYR A 6 36.98 -28.89 37.75
CA TYR A 6 35.96 -29.05 36.73
C TYR A 6 35.31 -27.69 36.47
N LEU A 7 35.67 -27.09 35.32
CA LEU A 7 34.99 -25.89 34.83
C LEU A 7 33.66 -26.34 34.22
N LEU A 8 32.58 -26.11 34.94
CA LEU A 8 31.21 -26.36 34.47
C LEU A 8 30.86 -25.25 33.53
N PHE A 9 30.93 -25.53 32.20
CA PHE A 9 30.38 -24.67 31.15
C PHE A 9 28.85 -24.74 31.20
N ILE A 10 28.22 -23.81 31.91
CA ILE A 10 26.76 -23.61 31.80
C ILE A 10 26.53 -22.90 30.49
N PHE A 11 26.10 -23.66 29.47
CA PHE A 11 25.56 -23.12 28.22
C PHE A 11 24.21 -22.49 28.56
N LEU A 12 24.21 -21.16 28.76
CA LEU A 12 22.98 -20.36 28.80
C LEU A 12 22.34 -20.40 27.41
N ILE A 13 21.42 -21.36 27.22
CA ILE A 13 20.50 -21.37 26.09
C ILE A 13 19.53 -20.21 26.32
N LEU A 14 19.87 -19.01 25.76
CA LEU A 14 18.91 -17.93 25.67
C LEU A 14 17.79 -18.38 24.74
N PRO A 15 16.52 -18.43 25.19
CA PRO A 15 15.42 -18.65 24.30
C PRO A 15 15.40 -17.50 23.30
N ASN A 16 15.50 -17.80 22.01
CA ASN A 16 15.20 -16.86 20.94
C ASN A 16 13.73 -16.47 21.12
N ILE A 17 13.48 -15.39 21.84
CA ILE A 17 12.18 -14.74 21.88
C ILE A 17 12.05 -14.08 20.51
N SER A 18 11.50 -14.83 19.55
CA SER A 18 11.01 -14.25 18.32
C SER A 18 9.83 -13.36 18.70
N ASN A 19 10.08 -12.05 18.79
CA ASN A 19 9.00 -11.09 18.90
C ASN A 19 8.06 -11.32 17.70
N PRO A 20 6.76 -11.60 17.92
CA PRO A 20 5.82 -11.65 16.82
C PRO A 20 5.87 -10.29 16.13
N SER A 21 6.16 -10.27 14.82
CA SER A 21 6.24 -9.04 14.04
C SER A 21 4.94 -8.27 14.23
N GLU A 22 5.03 -7.03 14.72
CA GLU A 22 3.86 -6.18 14.94
C GLU A 22 3.13 -5.98 13.60
N LYS A 23 1.82 -6.30 13.57
CA LYS A 23 1.02 -6.17 12.36
C LYS A 23 0.86 -4.69 11.98
N ILE A 24 0.88 -4.42 10.69
CA ILE A 24 0.70 -3.09 10.11
C ILE A 24 -0.78 -2.68 10.25
N ASN A 25 -1.05 -1.58 10.91
CA ASN A 25 -2.40 -1.02 10.97
C ASN A 25 -2.68 -0.23 9.67
N LEU A 26 -3.52 -0.79 8.79
CA LEU A 26 -3.84 -0.19 7.49
C LEU A 26 -4.47 1.20 7.64
N GLN A 27 -5.32 1.42 8.65
CA GLN A 27 -5.93 2.74 8.87
C GLN A 27 -4.88 3.80 9.21
N LYS A 28 -3.91 3.46 10.08
CA LYS A 28 -2.80 4.36 10.40
C LYS A 28 -1.92 4.62 9.18
N GLN A 29 -1.65 3.60 8.37
CA GLN A 29 -0.87 3.76 7.14
C GLN A 29 -1.58 4.69 6.15
N ILE A 30 -2.88 4.54 5.93
CA ILE A 30 -3.66 5.44 5.08
C ILE A 30 -3.62 6.88 5.63
N GLN A 31 -3.78 7.04 6.94
CA GLN A 31 -3.74 8.37 7.59
C GLN A 31 -2.38 9.05 7.46
N SER A 32 -1.27 8.30 7.44
CA SER A 32 0.07 8.87 7.25
C SER A 32 0.26 9.55 5.89
N TYR A 33 -0.54 9.19 4.89
CA TYR A 33 -0.54 9.82 3.57
C TYR A 33 -1.52 10.98 3.43
N SER A 34 -2.40 11.20 4.42
CA SER A 34 -3.44 12.25 4.35
C SER A 34 -2.84 13.61 4.01
N TRP A 35 -3.48 14.31 3.08
CA TRP A 35 -3.10 15.62 2.52
C TRP A 35 -1.79 15.68 1.73
N ASN A 36 -1.05 14.54 1.63
CA ASN A 36 0.17 14.45 0.83
C ASN A 36 -0.01 13.56 -0.40
N LYS A 37 -0.74 12.46 -0.27
CA LYS A 37 -0.93 11.48 -1.34
C LYS A 37 -2.39 11.06 -1.46
N ARG A 38 -2.82 10.81 -2.69
CA ARG A 38 -3.97 9.93 -2.98
C ARG A 38 -3.45 8.49 -3.01
N ILE A 39 -4.29 7.53 -2.69
CA ILE A 39 -3.85 6.13 -2.59
C ILE A 39 -4.68 5.26 -3.54
N ILE A 40 -4.00 4.40 -4.29
CA ILE A 40 -4.59 3.18 -4.80
C ILE A 40 -4.24 2.05 -3.84
N LEU A 41 -5.26 1.55 -3.17
CA LEU A 41 -5.16 0.39 -2.31
C LEU A 41 -5.62 -0.83 -3.11
N PHE A 42 -4.74 -1.82 -3.28
CA PHE A 42 -5.05 -3.07 -3.95
C PHE A 42 -4.93 -4.23 -2.95
N ILE A 43 -6.02 -4.94 -2.72
CA ILE A 43 -6.09 -6.08 -1.81
C ILE A 43 -6.58 -7.31 -2.56
N THR A 44 -5.83 -8.42 -2.53
CA THR A 44 -6.27 -9.72 -3.06
C THR A 44 -5.54 -10.89 -2.39
N LYS A 45 -6.19 -12.05 -2.34
CA LYS A 45 -5.60 -13.28 -1.76
C LYS A 45 -4.60 -14.01 -2.65
N GLY A 46 -4.17 -13.43 -3.76
CA GLY A 46 -3.12 -14.00 -4.60
C GLY A 46 -3.52 -15.13 -5.53
N LYS A 47 -4.80 -15.48 -5.63
CA LYS A 47 -5.30 -16.53 -6.54
C LYS A 47 -5.46 -16.07 -8.00
N TYR A 48 -5.41 -14.77 -8.26
CA TYR A 48 -5.72 -14.15 -9.55
C TYR A 48 -4.47 -13.48 -10.14
N ILE A 49 -3.48 -14.30 -10.51
CA ILE A 49 -2.20 -13.82 -11.06
C ILE A 49 -2.38 -12.87 -12.23
N HIS A 50 -3.34 -13.15 -13.13
CA HIS A 50 -3.62 -12.27 -14.27
C HIS A 50 -4.04 -10.86 -13.80
N PHE A 51 -4.96 -10.77 -12.85
CA PHE A 51 -5.41 -9.49 -12.30
C PHE A 51 -4.29 -8.73 -11.58
N ILE A 52 -3.43 -9.44 -10.83
CA ILE A 52 -2.27 -8.83 -10.18
C ILE A 52 -1.31 -8.24 -11.21
N ASN A 53 -1.02 -8.98 -12.28
CA ASN A 53 -0.14 -8.54 -13.35
C ASN A 53 -0.73 -7.32 -14.09
N GLU A 54 -2.02 -7.30 -14.38
CA GLU A 54 -2.68 -6.14 -15.01
C GLU A 54 -2.56 -4.87 -14.16
N VAL A 55 -2.74 -4.99 -12.83
CA VAL A 55 -2.58 -3.86 -11.90
C VAL A 55 -1.12 -3.39 -11.87
N ASP A 56 -0.16 -4.30 -11.76
CA ASP A 56 1.27 -3.97 -11.74
C ASP A 56 1.73 -3.30 -13.05
N GLU A 57 1.29 -3.83 -14.20
CA GLU A 57 1.57 -3.24 -15.52
C GLU A 57 0.97 -1.83 -15.66
N PHE A 58 -0.21 -1.58 -15.10
CA PHE A 58 -0.78 -0.23 -15.06
C PHE A 58 0.16 0.74 -14.32
N PHE A 59 0.63 0.38 -13.13
CA PHE A 59 1.51 1.26 -12.34
C PHE A 59 2.87 1.47 -13.01
N LYS A 60 3.40 0.45 -13.68
CA LYS A 60 4.63 0.57 -14.46
C LYS A 60 4.46 1.48 -15.68
N LYS A 61 3.39 1.26 -16.45
CA LYS A 61 3.10 2.01 -17.67
C LYS A 61 2.81 3.49 -17.41
N TYR A 62 2.02 3.79 -16.39
CA TYR A 62 1.53 5.13 -16.08
C TYR A 62 2.25 5.77 -14.89
N LYS A 63 3.53 5.44 -14.70
CA LYS A 63 4.32 5.94 -13.56
C LYS A 63 4.31 7.47 -13.49
N CYS A 64 4.62 8.15 -14.60
CA CYS A 64 4.66 9.60 -14.66
C CYS A 64 3.29 10.22 -14.37
N GLU A 65 2.23 9.73 -15.00
CA GLU A 65 0.86 10.20 -14.81
C GLU A 65 0.36 10.01 -13.39
N ASN A 66 0.80 8.94 -12.72
CA ASN A 66 0.50 8.69 -11.31
C ASN A 66 1.27 9.66 -10.41
N GLU A 67 2.55 9.90 -10.69
CA GLU A 67 3.40 10.83 -9.93
C GLU A 67 2.87 12.27 -9.95
N ILE A 68 2.48 12.80 -11.11
CA ILE A 68 1.93 14.17 -11.21
C ILE A 68 0.56 14.33 -10.53
N ARG A 69 -0.11 13.23 -10.20
CA ARG A 69 -1.36 13.20 -9.44
C ARG A 69 -1.17 12.86 -7.97
N ASN A 70 0.08 12.82 -7.51
CA ASN A 70 0.44 12.41 -6.14
C ASN A 70 -0.21 11.09 -5.73
N LEU A 71 -0.21 10.10 -6.64
CA LEU A 71 -0.85 8.82 -6.44
C LEU A 71 0.14 7.80 -5.90
N GLU A 72 -0.13 7.27 -4.71
CA GLU A 72 0.66 6.22 -4.05
C GLU A 72 -0.01 4.86 -4.25
N TYR A 73 0.78 3.80 -4.38
CA TYR A 73 0.29 2.44 -4.57
C TYR A 73 0.58 1.57 -3.35
N ILE A 74 -0.47 1.13 -2.66
CA ILE A 74 -0.39 0.17 -1.56
C ILE A 74 -0.91 -1.18 -2.06
N LYS A 75 0.00 -2.15 -2.18
CA LYS A 75 -0.28 -3.50 -2.66
C LYS A 75 -0.23 -4.51 -1.51
N ILE A 76 -1.38 -5.13 -1.20
CA ILE A 76 -1.54 -6.14 -0.16
C ILE A 76 -2.07 -7.42 -0.81
N VAL A 77 -1.16 -8.34 -1.15
CA VAL A 77 -1.45 -9.51 -1.99
C VAL A 77 -0.98 -10.79 -1.31
N GLY A 78 -1.77 -11.86 -1.40
CA GLY A 78 -1.42 -13.17 -0.90
C GLY A 78 -1.21 -13.18 0.62
N ASP A 79 -0.09 -13.72 1.07
CA ASP A 79 0.24 -13.86 2.50
C ASP A 79 0.43 -12.51 3.21
N LYS A 80 0.74 -11.44 2.49
CA LYS A 80 0.79 -10.08 3.06
C LYS A 80 -0.51 -9.65 3.71
N VAL A 81 -1.64 -10.20 3.30
CA VAL A 81 -2.94 -9.94 3.95
C VAL A 81 -2.89 -10.24 5.44
N ASN A 82 -2.12 -11.25 5.86
CA ASN A 82 -1.97 -11.65 7.25
C ASN A 82 -1.09 -10.71 8.09
N GLU A 83 -0.30 -9.86 7.43
CA GLU A 83 0.58 -8.87 8.06
C GLU A 83 -0.17 -7.60 8.47
N TYR A 84 -1.45 -7.45 8.06
CA TYR A 84 -2.24 -6.25 8.25
C TYR A 84 -3.38 -6.43 9.25
N ILE A 85 -3.67 -5.34 9.98
CA ILE A 85 -4.93 -5.14 10.70
C ILE A 85 -5.80 -4.24 9.83
N PHE A 86 -6.92 -4.79 9.35
CA PHE A 86 -7.85 -4.09 8.47
C PHE A 86 -8.97 -3.43 9.26
N PRO A 87 -9.30 -2.16 8.98
CA PRO A 87 -10.55 -1.57 9.45
C PRO A 87 -11.76 -2.23 8.76
N ASP A 88 -12.93 -2.17 9.38
CA ASP A 88 -14.14 -2.89 8.92
C ASP A 88 -14.51 -2.62 7.47
N LYS A 89 -14.24 -1.41 6.98
CA LYS A 89 -14.53 -1.03 5.58
C LYS A 89 -13.76 -1.84 4.54
N TYR A 90 -12.60 -2.42 4.90
CA TYR A 90 -11.77 -3.26 4.01
C TYR A 90 -11.70 -4.73 4.45
N LYS A 91 -12.16 -5.04 5.65
CA LYS A 91 -12.07 -6.39 6.22
C LYS A 91 -12.81 -7.40 5.35
N ASN A 92 -12.13 -8.48 4.97
CA ASN A 92 -12.66 -9.55 4.10
C ASN A 92 -13.15 -9.06 2.72
N LYS A 93 -12.72 -7.89 2.26
CA LYS A 93 -13.04 -7.36 0.93
C LYS A 93 -11.79 -7.34 0.07
N TYR A 94 -11.97 -7.56 -1.24
CA TYR A 94 -10.90 -7.60 -2.23
C TYR A 94 -11.22 -6.68 -3.39
N GLY A 95 -10.18 -6.20 -4.06
CA GLY A 95 -10.32 -5.29 -5.20
C GLY A 95 -9.35 -4.12 -5.15
N ILE A 96 -9.74 -3.05 -5.81
CA ILE A 96 -8.98 -1.81 -5.95
C ILE A 96 -9.82 -0.66 -5.40
N TRP A 97 -9.24 0.16 -4.54
CA TRP A 97 -9.87 1.37 -3.98
C TRP A 97 -9.05 2.60 -4.35
N LEU A 98 -9.72 3.66 -4.78
CA LEU A 98 -9.16 5.00 -4.82
C LEU A 98 -9.51 5.71 -3.51
N ILE A 99 -8.50 6.18 -2.79
CA ILE A 99 -8.63 6.93 -1.54
C ILE A 99 -8.11 8.35 -1.79
N GLY A 100 -8.89 9.35 -1.44
CA GLY A 100 -8.53 10.75 -1.58
C GLY A 100 -7.58 11.25 -0.50
N TYR A 101 -7.15 12.51 -0.59
CA TYR A 101 -6.30 13.17 0.41
C TYR A 101 -6.92 13.19 1.82
N ASP A 102 -8.24 13.19 1.91
CA ASP A 102 -9.00 13.15 3.15
C ASP A 102 -9.10 11.75 3.78
N GLY A 103 -8.43 10.75 3.18
CA GLY A 103 -8.50 9.36 3.61
C GLY A 103 -9.82 8.65 3.29
N GLN A 104 -10.74 9.30 2.56
CA GLN A 104 -12.03 8.73 2.20
C GLN A 104 -11.97 7.99 0.86
N VAL A 105 -12.76 6.90 0.74
CA VAL A 105 -12.90 6.15 -0.51
C VAL A 105 -13.65 7.01 -1.53
N LYS A 106 -13.06 7.17 -2.71
CA LYS A 106 -13.60 7.90 -3.86
C LYS A 106 -14.03 6.96 -5.00
N GLY A 107 -13.60 5.72 -4.96
CA GLY A 107 -13.98 4.70 -5.94
C GLY A 107 -13.53 3.30 -5.52
N HIS A 108 -14.20 2.29 -6.03
CA HIS A 108 -13.88 0.89 -5.79
C HIS A 108 -14.27 0.04 -7.00
N SER A 109 -13.47 -0.97 -7.30
CA SER A 109 -13.83 -2.06 -8.23
C SER A 109 -13.18 -3.37 -7.81
N THR A 110 -13.78 -4.47 -8.22
CA THR A 110 -13.23 -5.81 -8.03
C THR A 110 -12.43 -6.30 -9.24
N ASP A 111 -12.27 -5.44 -10.24
CA ASP A 111 -11.53 -5.66 -11.48
C ASP A 111 -10.73 -4.42 -11.88
N ILE A 112 -10.14 -4.43 -13.09
CA ILE A 112 -9.31 -3.34 -13.61
C ILE A 112 -10.12 -2.07 -14.02
N SER A 113 -11.45 -2.09 -13.97
CA SER A 113 -12.30 -1.01 -14.48
C SER A 113 -12.07 0.34 -13.81
N LEU A 114 -11.75 0.35 -12.52
CA LEU A 114 -11.41 1.58 -11.81
C LEU A 114 -10.13 2.21 -12.37
N LEU A 115 -9.09 1.42 -12.62
CA LEU A 115 -7.80 1.93 -13.13
C LEU A 115 -7.94 2.50 -14.55
N LYS A 116 -8.79 1.94 -15.39
CA LYS A 116 -9.04 2.46 -16.77
C LYS A 116 -9.55 3.90 -16.78
N LYS A 117 -10.18 4.37 -15.71
CA LYS A 117 -10.74 5.73 -15.59
C LYS A 117 -10.13 6.57 -14.47
N ILE A 118 -9.09 6.05 -13.78
CA ILE A 118 -8.57 6.64 -12.54
C ILE A 118 -8.05 8.07 -12.72
N HIS A 119 -7.27 8.34 -13.76
CA HIS A 119 -6.72 9.66 -14.02
C HIS A 119 -7.83 10.68 -14.27
N HIS A 120 -8.85 10.31 -15.06
CA HIS A 120 -9.99 11.17 -15.32
C HIS A 120 -10.83 11.44 -14.05
N LEU A 121 -10.99 10.43 -13.18
CA LEU A 121 -11.67 10.62 -11.90
C LEU A 121 -10.91 11.60 -11.01
N ILE A 122 -9.58 11.43 -10.92
CA ILE A 122 -8.74 12.32 -10.11
C ILE A 122 -8.76 13.73 -10.67
N ASP A 123 -8.61 13.91 -11.99
CA ASP A 123 -8.55 15.23 -12.63
C ASP A 123 -9.85 16.04 -12.49
N LYS A 124 -10.97 15.40 -12.19
CA LYS A 124 -12.24 16.05 -11.84
C LYS A 124 -12.33 16.51 -10.37
N MET A 125 -11.44 16.03 -9.50
CA MET A 125 -11.47 16.41 -8.08
C MET A 125 -11.14 17.89 -7.89
N PRO A 126 -11.83 18.63 -7.00
CA PRO A 126 -11.61 20.06 -6.80
C PRO A 126 -10.15 20.41 -6.46
N ILE A 127 -9.52 19.66 -5.55
CA ILE A 127 -8.12 19.88 -5.17
C ILE A 127 -7.19 19.62 -6.35
N ARG A 128 -7.44 18.60 -7.18
CA ARG A 128 -6.61 18.34 -8.37
C ARG A 128 -6.74 19.47 -9.42
N LYS A 129 -7.92 20.01 -9.61
CA LYS A 129 -8.11 21.16 -10.49
C LYS A 129 -7.26 22.35 -10.03
N LYS A 130 -7.21 22.60 -8.72
CA LYS A 130 -6.34 23.64 -8.16
C LYS A 130 -4.87 23.33 -8.38
N GLU A 131 -4.41 22.10 -8.13
CA GLU A 131 -3.02 21.66 -8.40
C GLU A 131 -2.62 21.91 -9.88
N MET A 132 -3.52 21.63 -10.83
CA MET A 132 -3.27 21.83 -12.26
C MET A 132 -3.13 23.32 -12.62
N ILE A 133 -3.83 24.21 -11.92
CA ILE A 133 -3.75 25.66 -12.11
C ILE A 133 -2.47 26.21 -11.48
N ASP A 134 -2.13 25.74 -10.26
CA ASP A 134 -0.99 26.23 -9.49
C ASP A 134 0.37 25.76 -10.07
N SER A 135 0.40 24.63 -10.78
CA SER A 135 1.62 24.04 -11.35
C SER A 135 1.37 23.48 -12.77
N PRO A 136 1.12 24.33 -13.76
CA PRO A 136 0.81 23.90 -15.13
C PRO A 136 1.96 23.15 -15.79
N GLU A 137 3.21 23.43 -15.42
CA GLU A 137 4.40 22.75 -15.94
C GLU A 137 4.47 21.27 -15.58
N GLN A 138 3.87 20.86 -14.47
CA GLN A 138 3.82 19.44 -14.07
C GLN A 138 2.86 18.64 -14.95
N ASN A 139 1.81 19.25 -15.47
CA ASN A 139 0.81 18.58 -16.30
C ASN A 139 1.33 18.20 -17.69
N GLY A 140 2.30 18.95 -18.22
CA GLY A 140 2.98 18.65 -19.49
C GLY A 140 4.15 17.68 -19.39
N LYS A 141 4.52 17.25 -18.19
CA LYS A 141 5.77 16.51 -17.93
C LYS A 141 5.74 15.05 -18.44
N CYS A 142 4.55 14.49 -18.68
CA CYS A 142 4.37 13.07 -19.05
C CYS A 142 4.13 12.86 -20.55
N ASN A 143 4.46 13.83 -21.41
CA ASN A 143 4.35 13.73 -22.87
C ASN A 143 5.68 13.29 -23.50
#